data_392952887a24c4404cb8169485f38730
#
_entry.id   392952887a24c4404cb8169485f38730
#
_cell.length_a   1.000
_cell.length_b   1.000
_cell.length_c   1.000
_cell.angle_alpha   90.00
_cell.angle_beta   90.00
_cell.angle_gamma   90.00
#
_symmetry.space_group_name_H-M   'P 1'
#
loop_
_entity.id
_entity.type
_entity.pdbx_description
1 polymer ?
#
loop_
_entity_poly.entity_id
_entity_poly.type
_entity_poly.pdbx_seq_one_letter_code
_entity_poly.pdbx_strand_id
1 'polypeptide(L)'
;MNRHRHLDLIGWLHRIGLLPQRLTRRTASEDLLKALYEAHSEGSPAPTSLPNLGLSQGATEELLTELRGAGYLCPNSLELTPEGKRRAIELTRAHRLYELYLAEHSGYSPEDWHRLAHTKEHELTEEEHERIAKLLGNPLFDPHGDPIPTSEGIRPDVPLALPLEELAPHTWYFVLHIEDDEPVSYQRLPALGLTRDSIFALEELTPTSCTIRYEGETFTFPTSMLLALTLRQASEKEVTETHADQVQRLTRLPLGTETKVLALSPACRGAMRRRLMDLGFVPGSSISVDMHSPLGNPSAYIVRGAAIALREDQARYILIQPPTL
;
A
#
# COMPACT_ATOMS: atom_id res chain seq x y z
N MET A 1 6.89 16.59 -20.07
CA MET A 1 6.48 15.58 -21.07
C MET A 1 5.62 14.56 -20.31
N ASN A 2 4.29 14.82 -20.26
CA ASN A 2 3.35 13.99 -19.50
C ASN A 2 3.23 12.62 -20.15
N ARG A 3 3.71 11.58 -19.47
CA ARG A 3 3.38 10.20 -19.80
C ARG A 3 2.04 9.90 -19.14
N HIS A 4 0.99 9.78 -19.94
CA HIS A 4 -0.28 9.21 -19.54
C HIS A 4 -0.01 7.77 -19.03
N ARG A 5 -0.11 7.55 -17.74
CA ARG A 5 -0.17 6.21 -17.15
C ARG A 5 -1.58 5.69 -17.40
N HIS A 6 -1.73 4.80 -18.36
CA HIS A 6 -2.98 4.11 -18.61
C HIS A 6 -3.13 3.00 -17.57
N LEU A 7 -4.16 3.11 -16.76
CA LEU A 7 -4.64 2.05 -15.88
C LEU A 7 -5.13 0.87 -16.75
N ASP A 8 -4.35 -0.20 -16.84
CA ASP A 8 -4.75 -1.46 -17.51
C ASP A 8 -5.21 -2.48 -16.44
N LEU A 9 -6.23 -2.10 -15.67
CA LEU A 9 -6.76 -2.90 -14.56
C LEU A 9 -7.29 -4.27 -15.03
N ILE A 10 -7.96 -4.33 -16.17
CA ILE A 10 -8.52 -5.58 -16.72
C ILE A 10 -7.46 -6.37 -17.47
N GLY A 11 -6.53 -5.73 -18.15
CA GLY A 11 -5.35 -6.40 -18.72
C GLY A 11 -4.49 -7.08 -17.66
N TRP A 12 -4.45 -6.52 -16.45
CA TRP A 12 -3.81 -7.11 -15.29
C TRP A 12 -4.58 -8.33 -14.77
N LEU A 13 -5.90 -8.24 -14.58
CA LEU A 13 -6.78 -9.33 -14.16
C LEU A 13 -6.75 -10.51 -15.16
N HIS A 14 -6.62 -10.22 -16.46
CA HIS A 14 -6.48 -11.23 -17.51
C HIS A 14 -5.12 -11.95 -17.45
N ARG A 15 -4.04 -11.22 -17.14
CA ARG A 15 -2.68 -11.80 -17.10
C ARG A 15 -2.42 -12.72 -15.92
N ILE A 16 -3.09 -12.52 -14.79
CA ILE A 16 -2.92 -13.35 -13.59
C ILE A 16 -3.89 -14.54 -13.52
N GLY A 17 -4.69 -14.77 -14.58
CA GLY A 17 -5.59 -15.94 -14.66
C GLY A 17 -6.73 -15.91 -13.62
N LEU A 18 -7.01 -14.77 -13.02
CA LEU A 18 -8.02 -14.56 -11.99
C LEU A 18 -9.31 -13.95 -12.54
N LEU A 19 -9.65 -14.18 -13.80
CA LEU A 19 -11.02 -14.03 -14.25
C LEU A 19 -11.83 -15.28 -13.87
N PRO A 20 -12.45 -15.30 -12.70
CA PRO A 20 -13.60 -16.14 -12.50
C PRO A 20 -14.80 -15.31 -12.95
N GLN A 21 -15.62 -15.96 -13.76
CA GLN A 21 -17.03 -15.63 -13.90
C GLN A 21 -17.35 -14.17 -14.23
N ARG A 22 -17.76 -13.96 -15.50
CA ARG A 22 -18.61 -12.87 -15.96
C ARG A 22 -18.60 -11.69 -14.99
N LEU A 23 -17.67 -10.77 -15.18
CA LEU A 23 -17.89 -9.40 -14.72
C LEU A 23 -19.37 -9.12 -15.06
N THR A 24 -20.19 -8.94 -14.06
CA THR A 24 -21.57 -8.57 -14.35
C THR A 24 -21.45 -7.26 -15.12
N ARG A 25 -22.32 -7.04 -16.09
CA ARG A 25 -22.35 -5.78 -16.86
C ARG A 25 -22.36 -4.56 -15.95
N ARG A 26 -23.02 -4.69 -14.79
CA ARG A 26 -23.01 -3.69 -13.73
C ARG A 26 -21.61 -3.40 -13.19
N THR A 27 -20.83 -4.41 -12.83
CA THR A 27 -19.48 -4.23 -12.30
C THR A 27 -18.59 -3.49 -13.31
N ALA A 28 -18.62 -3.91 -14.60
CA ALA A 28 -17.87 -3.24 -15.63
C ALA A 28 -18.28 -1.77 -15.85
N SER A 29 -19.57 -1.45 -15.70
CA SER A 29 -20.06 -0.07 -15.75
C SER A 29 -19.56 0.76 -14.57
N GLU A 30 -19.55 0.18 -13.36
CA GLU A 30 -19.06 0.82 -12.15
C GLU A 30 -17.53 1.01 -12.19
N ASP A 31 -16.77 0.04 -12.71
CA ASP A 31 -15.32 0.17 -12.94
C ASP A 31 -14.99 1.30 -13.91
N LEU A 32 -15.74 1.39 -15.02
CA LEU A 32 -15.57 2.48 -15.97
C LEU A 32 -15.88 3.85 -15.34
N LEU A 33 -16.91 3.92 -14.52
CA LEU A 33 -17.31 5.12 -13.81
C LEU A 33 -16.20 5.59 -12.83
N LYS A 34 -15.62 4.67 -12.06
CA LYS A 34 -14.52 4.90 -11.15
C LYS A 34 -13.26 5.37 -11.90
N ALA A 35 -12.89 4.69 -12.98
CA ALA A 35 -11.74 5.05 -13.80
C ALA A 35 -11.87 6.45 -14.43
N LEU A 36 -13.06 6.84 -14.88
CA LEU A 36 -13.33 8.20 -15.36
C LEU A 36 -13.22 9.26 -14.26
N TYR A 37 -13.65 8.94 -13.05
CA TYR A 37 -13.53 9.84 -11.91
C TYR A 37 -12.05 10.03 -11.49
N GLU A 38 -11.27 8.98 -11.44
CA GLU A 38 -9.85 9.03 -11.10
C GLU A 38 -9.06 9.83 -12.16
N ALA A 39 -9.27 9.56 -13.42
CA ALA A 39 -8.66 10.31 -14.53
C ALA A 39 -8.98 11.83 -14.49
N HIS A 40 -10.18 12.21 -14.05
CA HIS A 40 -10.58 13.63 -13.97
C HIS A 40 -10.04 14.31 -12.70
N SER A 41 -9.82 13.57 -11.62
CA SER A 41 -9.40 14.11 -10.32
C SER A 41 -7.93 14.53 -10.27
N GLU A 42 -7.11 14.09 -11.20
CA GLU A 42 -5.68 14.42 -11.31
C GLU A 42 -5.42 15.79 -11.97
N GLY A 43 -6.46 16.64 -12.11
CA GLY A 43 -6.32 17.98 -12.68
C GLY A 43 -6.14 17.99 -14.20
N SER A 44 -6.31 16.86 -14.85
CA SER A 44 -6.33 16.75 -16.31
C SER A 44 -7.68 17.23 -16.86
N PRO A 45 -7.70 17.83 -18.07
CA PRO A 45 -8.96 18.06 -18.79
C PRO A 45 -9.69 16.73 -18.97
N ALA A 46 -11.03 16.77 -19.09
CA ALA A 46 -11.85 15.59 -19.26
C ALA A 46 -11.17 14.59 -20.22
N PRO A 47 -11.08 13.30 -19.87
CA PRO A 47 -10.32 12.33 -20.64
C PRO A 47 -10.82 12.34 -22.09
N THR A 48 -9.93 12.64 -23.02
CA THR A 48 -10.20 12.61 -24.47
C THR A 48 -10.20 11.18 -25.00
N SER A 49 -9.69 10.23 -24.22
CA SER A 49 -9.66 8.80 -24.52
C SER A 49 -10.12 8.00 -23.30
N LEU A 50 -10.80 6.90 -23.57
CA LEU A 50 -11.22 5.96 -22.52
C LEU A 50 -10.00 5.26 -21.90
N PRO A 51 -10.02 4.99 -20.61
CA PRO A 51 -9.06 4.08 -20.00
C PRO A 51 -9.18 2.70 -20.67
N ASN A 52 -8.05 2.03 -20.84
CA ASN A 52 -8.04 0.71 -21.47
C ASN A 52 -8.55 -0.35 -20.46
N LEU A 53 -9.84 -0.65 -20.55
CA LEU A 53 -10.50 -1.66 -19.71
C LEU A 53 -10.33 -3.08 -20.25
N GLY A 54 -9.50 -3.31 -21.27
CA GLY A 54 -9.36 -4.62 -21.91
C GLY A 54 -10.62 -5.12 -22.61
N LEU A 55 -11.61 -4.25 -22.81
CA LEU A 55 -12.86 -4.54 -23.48
C LEU A 55 -12.76 -4.28 -24.98
N SER A 56 -13.58 -5.00 -25.76
CA SER A 56 -13.74 -4.66 -27.18
C SER A 56 -14.41 -3.30 -27.32
N GLN A 57 -14.14 -2.61 -28.46
CA GLN A 57 -14.74 -1.31 -28.73
C GLN A 57 -16.28 -1.34 -28.65
N GLY A 58 -16.91 -2.38 -29.17
CA GLY A 58 -18.36 -2.54 -29.11
C GLY A 58 -18.91 -2.68 -27.70
N ALA A 59 -18.20 -3.48 -26.84
CA ALA A 59 -18.59 -3.62 -25.43
C ALA A 59 -18.43 -2.30 -24.67
N THR A 60 -17.40 -1.54 -24.96
CA THR A 60 -17.16 -0.22 -24.35
C THR A 60 -18.24 0.79 -24.76
N GLU A 61 -18.63 0.83 -26.02
CA GLU A 61 -19.72 1.71 -26.52
C GLU A 61 -21.08 1.35 -25.87
N GLU A 62 -21.34 0.06 -25.67
CA GLU A 62 -22.54 -0.38 -24.94
C GLU A 62 -22.55 0.09 -23.49
N LEU A 63 -21.42 -0.02 -22.76
CA LEU A 63 -21.30 0.47 -21.38
C LEU A 63 -21.48 1.99 -21.31
N LEU A 64 -20.90 2.74 -22.24
CA LEU A 64 -21.08 4.20 -22.30
C LEU A 64 -22.55 4.58 -22.54
N THR A 65 -23.23 3.83 -23.40
CA THR A 65 -24.66 4.05 -23.68
C THR A 65 -25.50 3.78 -22.42
N GLU A 66 -25.16 2.73 -21.67
CA GLU A 66 -25.81 2.38 -20.41
C GLU A 66 -25.57 3.45 -19.35
N LEU A 67 -24.32 3.92 -19.17
CA LEU A 67 -23.99 4.98 -18.20
C LEU A 67 -24.68 6.30 -18.54
N ARG A 68 -24.81 6.65 -19.84
CA ARG A 68 -25.57 7.81 -20.28
C ARG A 68 -27.07 7.62 -20.01
N GLY A 69 -27.61 6.44 -20.31
CA GLY A 69 -29.01 6.11 -20.04
C GLY A 69 -29.36 6.12 -18.55
N ALA A 70 -28.41 5.75 -17.70
CA ALA A 70 -28.53 5.85 -16.24
C ALA A 70 -28.32 7.27 -15.68
N GLY A 71 -27.94 8.23 -16.53
CA GLY A 71 -27.69 9.61 -16.13
C GLY A 71 -26.36 9.86 -15.43
N TYR A 72 -25.40 8.94 -15.53
CA TYR A 72 -24.08 9.08 -14.91
C TYR A 72 -23.07 9.82 -15.79
N LEU A 73 -23.25 9.82 -17.10
CA LEU A 73 -22.40 10.54 -18.07
C LEU A 73 -23.20 11.59 -18.82
N CYS A 74 -22.52 12.68 -19.15
CA CYS A 74 -23.05 13.71 -20.04
C CYS A 74 -23.29 13.12 -21.45
N PRO A 75 -24.33 13.59 -22.19
CA PRO A 75 -24.76 12.95 -23.46
C PRO A 75 -23.69 12.83 -24.53
N ASN A 76 -22.78 13.82 -24.65
CA ASN A 76 -21.83 13.95 -25.76
C ASN A 76 -20.36 14.02 -25.27
N SER A 77 -20.08 13.66 -24.03
CA SER A 77 -18.73 13.68 -23.49
C SER A 77 -18.47 12.47 -22.58
N LEU A 78 -17.24 12.35 -22.10
CA LEU A 78 -16.85 11.41 -21.04
C LEU A 78 -16.93 12.05 -19.64
N GLU A 79 -17.51 13.23 -19.55
CA GLU A 79 -17.67 13.93 -18.27
C GLU A 79 -18.77 13.27 -17.44
N LEU A 80 -18.47 13.10 -16.16
CA LEU A 80 -19.41 12.62 -15.17
C LEU A 80 -20.45 13.70 -14.86
N THR A 81 -21.72 13.32 -14.80
CA THR A 81 -22.75 14.16 -14.19
C THR A 81 -22.51 14.24 -12.67
N PRO A 82 -23.17 15.18 -11.95
CA PRO A 82 -23.11 15.20 -10.50
C PRO A 82 -23.46 13.85 -9.84
N GLU A 83 -24.46 13.16 -10.40
CA GLU A 83 -24.86 11.84 -9.92
C GLU A 83 -23.82 10.77 -10.23
N GLY A 84 -23.22 10.79 -11.46
CA GLY A 84 -22.12 9.90 -11.82
C GLY A 84 -20.89 10.12 -10.92
N LYS A 85 -20.56 11.39 -10.64
CA LYS A 85 -19.48 11.73 -9.73
C LYS A 85 -19.74 11.22 -8.30
N ARG A 86 -20.96 11.39 -7.78
CA ARG A 86 -21.36 10.87 -6.47
C ARG A 86 -21.16 9.36 -6.40
N ARG A 87 -21.69 8.61 -7.40
CA ARG A 87 -21.54 7.15 -7.43
C ARG A 87 -20.08 6.70 -7.53
N ALA A 88 -19.26 7.36 -8.35
CA ALA A 88 -17.84 7.07 -8.46
C ALA A 88 -17.09 7.30 -7.13
N ILE A 89 -17.41 8.40 -6.42
CA ILE A 89 -16.86 8.69 -5.09
C ILE A 89 -17.23 7.60 -4.10
N GLU A 90 -18.46 7.13 -4.09
CA GLU A 90 -18.92 6.03 -3.21
C GLU A 90 -18.11 4.76 -3.46
N LEU A 91 -17.92 4.37 -4.74
CA LEU A 91 -17.15 3.19 -5.11
C LEU A 91 -15.67 3.32 -4.71
N THR A 92 -15.04 4.45 -5.03
CA THR A 92 -13.64 4.71 -4.67
C THR A 92 -13.46 4.69 -3.15
N ARG A 93 -14.38 5.31 -2.40
CA ARG A 93 -14.37 5.31 -0.95
C ARG A 93 -14.55 3.90 -0.37
N ALA A 94 -15.52 3.13 -0.88
CA ALA A 94 -15.76 1.76 -0.46
C ALA A 94 -14.54 0.87 -0.68
N HIS A 95 -13.89 0.97 -1.86
CA HIS A 95 -12.67 0.27 -2.20
C HIS A 95 -11.56 0.54 -1.18
N ARG A 96 -11.15 1.80 -1.05
CA ARG A 96 -10.01 2.22 -0.22
C ARG A 96 -10.22 1.95 1.27
N LEU A 97 -11.44 2.15 1.76
CA LEU A 97 -11.80 1.79 3.14
C LEU A 97 -11.73 0.28 3.38
N TYR A 98 -12.22 -0.53 2.44
CA TYR A 98 -12.20 -1.97 2.60
C TYR A 98 -10.78 -2.53 2.49
N GLU A 99 -9.96 -1.97 1.63
CA GLU A 99 -8.55 -2.31 1.52
C GLU A 99 -7.79 -2.04 2.82
N LEU A 100 -7.99 -0.86 3.43
CA LEU A 100 -7.42 -0.56 4.75
C LEU A 100 -7.99 -1.47 5.84
N TYR A 101 -9.28 -1.81 5.78
CA TYR A 101 -9.86 -2.78 6.69
C TYR A 101 -9.18 -4.15 6.60
N LEU A 102 -8.89 -4.62 5.39
CA LEU A 102 -8.15 -5.86 5.19
C LEU A 102 -6.74 -5.77 5.77
N ALA A 103 -6.03 -4.68 5.52
CA ALA A 103 -4.69 -4.44 6.04
C ALA A 103 -4.63 -4.45 7.58
N GLU A 104 -5.60 -3.82 8.24
CA GLU A 104 -5.60 -3.63 9.69
C GLU A 104 -6.30 -4.76 10.47
N HIS A 105 -7.26 -5.45 9.87
CA HIS A 105 -8.15 -6.38 10.59
C HIS A 105 -8.11 -7.81 10.06
N SER A 106 -7.48 -8.08 8.92
CA SER A 106 -7.38 -9.43 8.37
C SER A 106 -5.99 -10.05 8.54
N GLY A 107 -5.82 -11.25 8.03
CA GLY A 107 -4.52 -11.93 7.90
C GLY A 107 -4.11 -12.12 6.44
N TYR A 108 -4.80 -11.45 5.50
CA TYR A 108 -4.44 -11.50 4.08
C TYR A 108 -3.13 -10.78 3.80
N SER A 109 -2.41 -11.24 2.78
CA SER A 109 -1.17 -10.60 2.32
C SER A 109 -1.47 -9.28 1.60
N PRO A 110 -0.50 -8.34 1.56
CA PRO A 110 -0.67 -7.08 0.84
C PRO A 110 -1.09 -7.25 -0.63
N GLU A 111 -0.60 -8.31 -1.29
CA GLU A 111 -0.93 -8.60 -2.70
C GLU A 111 -2.40 -9.00 -2.92
N ASP A 112 -3.10 -9.41 -1.85
CA ASP A 112 -4.51 -9.80 -1.91
C ASP A 112 -5.49 -8.65 -1.63
N TRP A 113 -5.04 -7.57 -0.96
CA TRP A 113 -5.94 -6.52 -0.48
C TRP A 113 -6.70 -5.85 -1.61
N HIS A 114 -5.98 -5.37 -2.64
CA HIS A 114 -6.57 -4.69 -3.79
C HIS A 114 -7.62 -5.57 -4.49
N ARG A 115 -7.28 -6.82 -4.80
CA ARG A 115 -8.17 -7.79 -5.45
C ARG A 115 -9.44 -8.07 -4.65
N LEU A 116 -9.30 -8.22 -3.32
CA LEU A 116 -10.45 -8.47 -2.44
C LEU A 116 -11.31 -7.22 -2.28
N ALA A 117 -10.70 -6.05 -2.17
CA ALA A 117 -11.40 -4.77 -2.09
C ALA A 117 -12.19 -4.49 -3.37
N HIS A 118 -11.56 -4.70 -4.54
CA HIS A 118 -12.22 -4.55 -5.84
C HIS A 118 -13.45 -5.46 -5.99
N THR A 119 -13.38 -6.69 -5.51
CA THR A 119 -14.56 -7.59 -5.52
C THR A 119 -15.66 -7.07 -4.59
N LYS A 120 -15.28 -6.51 -3.44
CA LYS A 120 -16.24 -6.16 -2.36
C LYS A 120 -16.87 -4.79 -2.54
N GLU A 121 -16.20 -3.84 -3.19
CA GLU A 121 -16.69 -2.45 -3.36
C GLU A 121 -18.07 -2.36 -4.03
N HIS A 122 -18.38 -3.31 -4.93
CA HIS A 122 -19.64 -3.37 -5.65
C HIS A 122 -20.83 -3.91 -4.82
N GLU A 123 -20.52 -4.56 -3.69
CA GLU A 123 -21.50 -5.17 -2.79
C GLU A 123 -21.78 -4.34 -1.55
N LEU A 124 -20.82 -3.49 -1.14
CA LEU A 124 -20.92 -2.67 0.06
C LEU A 124 -22.00 -1.60 -0.09
N THR A 125 -22.88 -1.53 0.89
CA THR A 125 -23.82 -0.44 1.03
C THR A 125 -23.15 0.79 1.63
N GLU A 126 -23.75 1.97 1.46
CA GLU A 126 -23.27 3.21 2.06
C GLU A 126 -23.15 3.11 3.59
N GLU A 127 -24.11 2.47 4.25
CA GLU A 127 -24.07 2.25 5.70
C GLU A 127 -22.92 1.34 6.13
N GLU A 128 -22.56 0.34 5.31
CA GLU A 128 -21.48 -0.59 5.61
C GLU A 128 -20.11 0.07 5.48
N HIS A 129 -19.84 0.80 4.40
CA HIS A 129 -18.54 1.47 4.29
C HIS A 129 -18.41 2.64 5.28
N GLU A 130 -19.50 3.32 5.67
CA GLU A 130 -19.45 4.30 6.76
C GLU A 130 -19.17 3.66 8.13
N ARG A 131 -19.69 2.45 8.39
CA ARG A 131 -19.31 1.69 9.60
C ARG A 131 -17.83 1.32 9.59
N ILE A 132 -17.31 0.89 8.43
CA ILE A 132 -15.87 0.61 8.26
C ILE A 132 -15.05 1.88 8.50
N ALA A 133 -15.44 3.02 7.93
CA ALA A 133 -14.76 4.30 8.14
C ALA A 133 -14.67 4.67 9.63
N LYS A 134 -15.76 4.55 10.37
CA LYS A 134 -15.80 4.81 11.82
C LYS A 134 -14.93 3.82 12.61
N LEU A 135 -14.97 2.53 12.25
CA LEU A 135 -14.13 1.50 12.88
C LEU A 135 -12.64 1.81 12.73
N LEU A 136 -12.26 2.32 11.57
CA LEU A 136 -10.88 2.69 11.22
C LEU A 136 -10.48 4.11 11.70
N GLY A 137 -11.38 4.85 12.38
CA GLY A 137 -11.12 6.19 12.87
C GLY A 137 -11.17 7.28 11.78
N ASN A 138 -11.94 7.07 10.73
CA ASN A 138 -12.06 7.97 9.56
C ASN A 138 -10.68 8.26 8.92
N PRO A 139 -10.04 7.27 8.35
CA PRO A 139 -8.70 7.40 7.79
C PRO A 139 -8.71 8.33 6.57
N LEU A 140 -7.59 9.03 6.36
CA LEU A 140 -7.42 9.93 5.23
C LEU A 140 -6.84 9.23 4.00
N PHE A 141 -6.13 8.12 4.20
CA PHE A 141 -5.43 7.38 3.14
C PHE A 141 -5.60 5.88 3.36
N ASP A 142 -5.53 5.15 2.28
CA ASP A 142 -5.49 3.69 2.26
C ASP A 142 -4.08 3.13 2.58
N PRO A 143 -3.87 1.78 2.54
CA PRO A 143 -2.57 1.19 2.85
C PRO A 143 -1.45 1.57 1.88
N HIS A 144 -1.79 1.96 0.64
CA HIS A 144 -0.85 2.33 -0.42
C HIS A 144 -0.55 3.83 -0.44
N GLY A 145 -1.41 4.64 0.17
CA GLY A 145 -1.27 6.10 0.25
C GLY A 145 -2.25 6.86 -0.63
N ASP A 146 -3.22 6.16 -1.21
CA ASP A 146 -4.28 6.79 -1.95
C ASP A 146 -5.25 7.56 -1.05
N PRO A 147 -5.60 8.80 -1.40
CA PRO A 147 -6.47 9.63 -0.57
C PRO A 147 -7.90 9.08 -0.55
N ILE A 148 -8.43 8.76 0.62
CA ILE A 148 -9.82 8.32 0.80
C ILE A 148 -10.73 9.54 0.75
N PRO A 149 -11.60 9.70 -0.27
CA PRO A 149 -12.51 10.83 -0.33
C PRO A 149 -13.54 10.75 0.79
N THR A 150 -14.00 11.91 1.28
CA THR A 150 -15.17 11.97 2.15
C THR A 150 -16.43 11.58 1.37
N SER A 151 -17.57 11.36 2.05
CA SER A 151 -18.87 11.16 1.39
C SER A 151 -19.27 12.34 0.48
N GLU A 152 -18.76 13.53 0.74
CA GLU A 152 -18.96 14.73 -0.08
C GLU A 152 -17.95 14.84 -1.24
N GLY A 153 -17.00 13.92 -1.32
CA GLY A 153 -15.96 13.90 -2.37
C GLY A 153 -14.77 14.81 -2.11
N ILE A 154 -14.63 15.31 -0.88
CA ILE A 154 -13.44 16.08 -0.49
C ILE A 154 -12.28 15.09 -0.31
N ARG A 155 -11.19 15.34 -1.00
CA ARG A 155 -9.94 14.57 -0.83
C ARG A 155 -9.02 15.28 0.15
N PRO A 156 -8.29 14.54 0.99
CA PRO A 156 -7.25 15.13 1.82
C PRO A 156 -6.12 15.72 0.95
N ASP A 157 -5.46 16.74 1.48
CA ASP A 157 -4.27 17.28 0.84
C ASP A 157 -3.16 16.23 0.82
N VAL A 158 -2.60 15.98 -0.36
CA VAL A 158 -1.45 15.10 -0.53
C VAL A 158 -0.19 15.96 -0.42
N PRO A 159 0.76 15.61 0.45
CA PRO A 159 2.03 16.30 0.53
C PRO A 159 2.75 16.33 -0.82
N LEU A 160 3.49 17.42 -1.08
CA LEU A 160 4.23 17.56 -2.32
C LEU A 160 5.27 16.45 -2.45
N ALA A 161 5.19 15.73 -3.54
CA ALA A 161 6.15 14.69 -3.92
C ALA A 161 7.41 15.30 -4.51
N LEU A 162 8.56 14.69 -4.22
CA LEU A 162 9.82 15.05 -4.87
C LEU A 162 9.93 14.33 -6.22
N PRO A 163 10.32 15.05 -7.29
CA PRO A 163 10.73 14.42 -8.54
C PRO A 163 11.93 13.49 -8.33
N LEU A 164 12.03 12.43 -9.11
CA LEU A 164 13.14 11.47 -9.02
C LEU A 164 14.50 12.14 -9.21
N GLU A 165 14.56 13.18 -10.04
CA GLU A 165 15.76 13.94 -10.37
C GLU A 165 16.26 14.80 -9.20
N GLU A 166 15.41 15.05 -8.20
CA GLU A 166 15.75 15.83 -6.99
C GLU A 166 16.19 14.91 -5.83
N LEU A 167 16.15 13.59 -6.00
CA LEU A 167 16.63 12.68 -4.97
C LEU A 167 18.14 12.72 -4.87
N ALA A 168 18.64 12.87 -3.64
CA ALA A 168 20.06 12.94 -3.35
C ALA A 168 20.51 11.78 -2.44
N PRO A 169 21.69 11.17 -2.72
CA PRO A 169 22.31 10.20 -1.81
C PRO A 169 22.52 10.78 -0.41
N HIS A 170 22.62 9.91 0.58
CA HIS A 170 22.81 10.22 2.00
C HIS A 170 21.69 11.07 2.60
N THR A 171 20.47 10.97 2.05
CA THR A 171 19.28 11.67 2.49
C THR A 171 18.20 10.68 2.91
N TRP A 172 17.45 11.03 3.96
CA TRP A 172 16.32 10.24 4.43
C TRP A 172 15.04 10.63 3.71
N TYR A 173 14.30 9.63 3.26
CA TYR A 173 13.04 9.80 2.54
C TYR A 173 11.90 9.09 3.25
N PHE A 174 10.74 9.71 3.20
CA PHE A 174 9.46 9.18 3.69
C PHE A 174 8.62 8.75 2.49
N VAL A 175 8.06 7.54 2.55
CA VAL A 175 7.18 6.99 1.51
C VAL A 175 5.76 7.50 1.72
N LEU A 176 5.30 8.35 0.80
CA LEU A 176 3.94 8.89 0.79
C LEU A 176 2.94 7.92 0.16
N HIS A 177 3.34 7.31 -0.96
CA HIS A 177 2.50 6.40 -1.73
C HIS A 177 3.36 5.34 -2.44
N ILE A 178 2.78 4.17 -2.61
CA ILE A 178 3.35 3.05 -3.38
C ILE A 178 2.36 2.71 -4.48
N GLU A 179 2.80 2.80 -5.74
CA GLU A 179 2.01 2.44 -6.91
C GLU A 179 1.74 0.93 -6.92
N ASP A 180 0.50 0.53 -6.79
CA ASP A 180 0.05 -0.87 -6.75
C ASP A 180 -0.59 -1.35 -8.05
N ASP A 181 -0.86 -0.44 -8.99
CA ASP A 181 -1.46 -0.75 -10.30
C ASP A 181 -0.47 -1.45 -11.27
N GLU A 182 0.85 -1.36 -11.03
CA GLU A 182 1.87 -2.03 -11.82
C GLU A 182 2.42 -3.30 -11.13
N PRO A 183 1.96 -4.51 -11.49
CA PRO A 183 2.22 -5.75 -10.76
C PRO A 183 3.70 -6.08 -10.58
N VAL A 184 4.56 -5.75 -11.56
CA VAL A 184 5.98 -6.15 -11.55
C VAL A 184 6.81 -5.30 -10.57
N SER A 185 6.54 -4.00 -10.52
CA SER A 185 7.23 -3.09 -9.60
C SER A 185 6.71 -3.25 -8.17
N TYR A 186 5.39 -3.38 -8.03
CA TYR A 186 4.73 -3.53 -6.74
C TYR A 186 5.14 -4.83 -6.00
N GLN A 187 5.17 -5.99 -6.67
CA GLN A 187 5.49 -7.27 -6.02
C GLN A 187 6.87 -7.30 -5.32
N ARG A 188 7.82 -6.49 -5.74
CA ARG A 188 9.18 -6.45 -5.17
C ARG A 188 9.30 -5.53 -3.95
N LEU A 189 8.56 -4.43 -3.90
CA LEU A 189 8.61 -3.46 -2.81
C LEU A 189 8.10 -4.04 -1.48
N PRO A 190 6.94 -4.72 -1.42
CA PRO A 190 6.50 -5.42 -0.22
C PRO A 190 7.47 -6.51 0.26
N ALA A 191 8.17 -7.19 -0.68
CA ALA A 191 9.20 -8.17 -0.32
C ALA A 191 10.38 -7.55 0.45
N LEU A 192 10.69 -6.24 0.21
CA LEU A 192 11.65 -5.47 0.99
C LEU A 192 11.07 -5.03 2.35
N GLY A 193 9.76 -5.09 2.50
CA GLY A 193 9.02 -4.59 3.66
C GLY A 193 8.72 -3.09 3.59
N LEU A 194 8.93 -2.46 2.42
CA LEU A 194 8.53 -1.06 2.21
C LEU A 194 7.02 -0.96 2.11
N THR A 195 6.48 -0.01 2.86
CA THR A 195 5.06 0.34 2.87
C THR A 195 4.93 1.86 2.87
N ARG A 196 3.73 2.39 2.66
CA ARG A 196 3.43 3.75 3.04
C ARG A 196 3.86 3.98 4.50
N ASP A 197 4.35 5.17 4.80
CA ASP A 197 4.92 5.57 6.09
C ASP A 197 6.30 4.97 6.41
N SER A 198 6.93 4.21 5.50
CA SER A 198 8.32 3.77 5.65
C SER A 198 9.28 4.95 5.52
N ILE A 199 10.35 4.94 6.33
CA ILE A 199 11.46 5.89 6.26
C ILE A 199 12.74 5.13 5.94
N PHE A 200 13.41 5.49 4.87
CA PHE A 200 14.68 4.89 4.45
C PHE A 200 15.74 5.94 4.09
N ALA A 201 17.01 5.60 4.23
CA ALA A 201 18.10 6.40 3.71
C ALA A 201 18.45 5.95 2.29
N LEU A 202 18.54 6.88 1.36
CA LEU A 202 19.11 6.65 0.04
C LEU A 202 20.62 6.72 0.16
N GLU A 203 21.32 5.60 -0.01
CA GLU A 203 22.78 5.53 0.13
C GLU A 203 23.49 5.81 -1.21
N GLU A 204 22.95 5.25 -2.30
CA GLU A 204 23.52 5.42 -3.63
C GLU A 204 22.40 5.48 -4.68
N LEU A 205 22.56 6.33 -5.67
CA LEU A 205 21.67 6.44 -6.83
C LEU A 205 22.48 6.57 -8.10
N THR A 206 22.29 5.60 -9.00
CA THR A 206 22.85 5.60 -10.36
C THR A 206 21.71 5.54 -11.37
N PRO A 207 21.96 5.74 -12.68
CA PRO A 207 20.92 5.59 -13.69
C PRO A 207 20.26 4.21 -13.75
N THR A 208 20.94 3.16 -13.27
CA THR A 208 20.48 1.77 -13.38
C THR A 208 20.20 1.09 -12.05
N SER A 209 20.77 1.58 -10.95
CA SER A 209 20.62 0.95 -9.62
C SER A 209 20.46 1.99 -8.52
N CYS A 210 19.69 1.61 -7.53
CA CYS A 210 19.45 2.37 -6.30
C CYS A 210 19.78 1.48 -5.10
N THR A 211 20.54 2.03 -4.14
CA THR A 211 20.85 1.37 -2.86
C THR A 211 20.24 2.18 -1.73
N ILE A 212 19.42 1.52 -0.92
CA ILE A 212 18.77 2.12 0.25
C ILE A 212 19.16 1.37 1.52
N ARG A 213 19.16 2.08 2.65
CA ARG A 213 19.20 1.50 3.99
C ARG A 213 17.85 1.65 4.66
N TYR A 214 17.26 0.52 5.00
CA TYR A 214 15.93 0.44 5.60
C TYR A 214 15.89 -0.60 6.73
N GLU A 215 15.44 -0.22 7.91
CA GLU A 215 15.34 -1.08 9.11
C GLU A 215 16.66 -1.82 9.44
N GLY A 216 17.79 -1.14 9.27
CA GLY A 216 19.14 -1.68 9.53
C GLY A 216 19.66 -2.65 8.48
N GLU A 217 18.97 -2.81 7.36
CA GLU A 217 19.39 -3.62 6.22
C GLU A 217 19.63 -2.75 4.98
N THR A 218 20.53 -3.20 4.12
CA THR A 218 20.84 -2.53 2.84
C THR A 218 20.23 -3.32 1.70
N PHE A 219 19.49 -2.63 0.84
CA PHE A 219 18.84 -3.21 -0.34
C PHE A 219 19.29 -2.49 -1.60
N THR A 220 19.64 -3.27 -2.63
CA THR A 220 19.98 -2.72 -3.96
C THR A 220 18.97 -3.27 -4.98
N PHE A 221 18.39 -2.38 -5.76
CA PHE A 221 17.40 -2.71 -6.77
C PHE A 221 17.46 -1.74 -7.96
N PRO A 222 16.86 -2.07 -9.11
CA PRO A 222 16.84 -1.19 -10.28
C PRO A 222 16.19 0.17 -9.97
N THR A 223 16.80 1.27 -10.43
CA THR A 223 16.30 2.64 -10.24
C THR A 223 14.86 2.81 -10.74
N SER A 224 14.45 2.04 -11.75
CA SER A 224 13.07 2.05 -12.23
C SER A 224 12.02 1.69 -11.17
N MET A 225 12.41 0.97 -10.11
CA MET A 225 11.49 0.66 -9.01
C MET A 225 11.16 1.90 -8.16
N LEU A 226 12.03 2.92 -8.14
CA LEU A 226 11.70 4.19 -7.46
C LEU A 226 10.54 4.93 -8.13
N LEU A 227 10.26 4.65 -9.40
CA LEU A 227 9.09 5.23 -10.10
C LEU A 227 7.74 4.77 -9.52
N ALA A 228 7.76 3.66 -8.79
CA ALA A 228 6.58 3.17 -8.07
C ALA A 228 6.43 3.80 -6.67
N LEU A 229 7.38 4.65 -6.25
CA LEU A 229 7.34 5.33 -4.96
C LEU A 229 7.11 6.82 -5.14
N THR A 230 6.17 7.36 -4.39
CA THR A 230 6.03 8.79 -4.20
C THR A 230 6.70 9.17 -2.89
N LEU A 231 7.73 10.01 -2.97
CA LEU A 231 8.63 10.29 -1.87
C LEU A 231 8.60 11.78 -1.50
N ARG A 232 8.83 12.07 -0.23
CA ARG A 232 9.28 13.37 0.26
C ARG A 232 10.51 13.21 1.14
N GLN A 233 11.26 14.25 1.36
CA GLN A 233 12.32 14.23 2.35
C GLN A 233 11.73 14.03 3.75
N ALA A 234 12.32 13.13 4.52
CA ALA A 234 11.96 12.95 5.93
C ALA A 234 12.62 14.05 6.77
N SER A 235 11.91 14.55 7.78
CA SER A 235 12.47 15.48 8.75
C SER A 235 13.38 14.74 9.75
N GLU A 236 14.34 15.45 10.35
CA GLU A 236 15.18 14.92 11.42
C GLU A 236 14.34 14.38 12.59
N LYS A 237 13.24 15.06 12.88
CA LYS A 237 12.32 14.64 13.93
C LYS A 237 11.70 13.26 13.62
N GLU A 238 11.23 13.04 12.39
CA GLU A 238 10.64 11.76 11.98
C GLU A 238 11.68 10.63 12.02
N VAL A 239 12.90 10.87 11.55
CA VAL A 239 14.01 9.90 11.61
C VAL A 239 14.30 9.52 13.05
N THR A 240 14.35 10.49 13.95
CA THR A 240 14.62 10.27 15.39
C THR A 240 13.47 9.56 16.09
N GLU A 241 12.22 9.98 15.87
CA GLU A 241 11.04 9.38 16.50
C GLU A 241 10.81 7.94 16.07
N THR A 242 11.14 7.59 14.83
CA THR A 242 11.04 6.22 14.31
C THR A 242 12.30 5.38 14.57
N HIS A 243 13.36 5.99 15.14
CA HIS A 243 14.67 5.36 15.31
C HIS A 243 15.26 4.80 13.99
N ALA A 244 14.89 5.37 12.85
CA ALA A 244 15.25 4.82 11.54
C ALA A 244 16.76 4.69 11.30
N ASP A 245 17.56 5.55 11.94
CA ASP A 245 19.03 5.57 11.90
C ASP A 245 19.70 4.57 12.87
N GLN A 246 18.97 4.07 13.88
CA GLN A 246 19.50 3.25 14.98
C GLN A 246 18.75 1.92 15.17
N VAL A 247 18.03 1.48 14.17
CA VAL A 247 17.23 0.26 14.26
C VAL A 247 17.90 -0.90 13.53
N GLN A 248 17.65 -2.11 14.04
CA GLN A 248 18.04 -3.37 13.41
C GLN A 248 16.88 -4.37 13.52
N ARG A 249 16.72 -5.24 12.50
CA ARG A 249 15.75 -6.33 12.59
C ARG A 249 16.21 -7.41 13.55
N LEU A 250 15.28 -8.00 14.32
CA LEU A 250 15.54 -9.06 15.29
C LEU A 250 16.26 -10.26 14.67
N THR A 251 16.04 -10.53 13.39
CA THR A 251 16.72 -11.61 12.65
C THR A 251 18.25 -11.48 12.63
N ARG A 252 18.79 -10.30 12.94
CA ARG A 252 20.22 -10.01 12.99
C ARG A 252 20.82 -10.08 14.41
N LEU A 253 20.00 -10.35 15.42
CA LEU A 253 20.49 -10.44 16.80
C LEU A 253 21.33 -11.72 16.99
N PRO A 254 22.59 -11.62 17.43
CA PRO A 254 23.42 -12.79 17.67
C PRO A 254 22.89 -13.65 18.83
N LEU A 255 23.20 -14.95 18.79
CA LEU A 255 22.86 -15.90 19.87
C LEU A 255 23.46 -15.44 21.21
N GLY A 256 22.66 -15.53 22.25
CA GLY A 256 23.08 -15.17 23.62
C GLY A 256 23.20 -13.66 23.87
N THR A 257 22.85 -12.84 22.90
CA THR A 257 22.85 -11.38 23.05
C THR A 257 21.48 -10.90 23.51
N GLU A 258 21.46 -9.99 24.49
CA GLU A 258 20.26 -9.33 24.97
C GLU A 258 20.18 -7.89 24.45
N THR A 259 18.98 -7.44 24.09
CA THR A 259 18.69 -6.07 23.65
C THR A 259 17.25 -5.68 23.97
N LYS A 260 16.80 -4.54 23.48
CA LYS A 260 15.43 -4.06 23.67
C LYS A 260 14.70 -3.95 22.32
N VAL A 261 13.42 -4.31 22.35
CA VAL A 261 12.49 -4.01 21.26
C VAL A 261 12.29 -2.50 21.20
N LEU A 262 12.48 -1.91 20.02
CA LEU A 262 12.21 -0.49 19.75
C LEU A 262 10.81 -0.30 19.18
N ALA A 263 10.44 -1.10 18.17
CA ALA A 263 9.16 -0.99 17.49
C ALA A 263 8.80 -2.30 16.77
N LEU A 264 7.61 -2.34 16.20
CA LEU A 264 7.27 -3.27 15.13
C LEU A 264 7.31 -2.51 13.80
N SER A 265 7.89 -3.14 12.77
CA SER A 265 7.93 -2.61 11.40
C SER A 265 6.57 -2.09 10.96
N PRO A 266 6.48 -0.98 10.19
CA PRO A 266 5.24 -0.53 9.56
C PRO A 266 4.59 -1.60 8.67
N ALA A 267 5.39 -2.50 8.08
CA ALA A 267 4.90 -3.64 7.31
C ALA A 267 4.18 -4.70 8.16
N CYS A 268 4.39 -4.69 9.48
CA CYS A 268 3.69 -5.59 10.40
C CYS A 268 2.29 -5.06 10.71
N ARG A 269 1.27 -5.56 10.02
CA ARG A 269 -0.12 -5.10 10.15
C ARG A 269 -1.06 -6.22 10.59
N GLY A 270 -2.30 -5.87 10.84
CA GLY A 270 -3.41 -6.80 11.05
C GLY A 270 -3.18 -7.82 12.18
N ALA A 271 -3.54 -9.05 11.91
CA ALA A 271 -3.49 -10.15 12.87
C ALA A 271 -2.06 -10.45 13.36
N MET A 272 -1.04 -10.32 12.48
CA MET A 272 0.35 -10.56 12.85
C MET A 272 0.83 -9.53 13.88
N ARG A 273 0.54 -8.25 13.66
CA ARG A 273 0.91 -7.18 14.60
C ARG A 273 0.30 -7.40 15.97
N ARG A 274 -1.01 -7.69 16.03
CA ARG A 274 -1.69 -7.99 17.31
C ARG A 274 -1.05 -9.18 18.00
N ARG A 275 -0.82 -10.28 17.27
CA ARG A 275 -0.18 -11.48 17.83
C ARG A 275 1.20 -11.19 18.43
N LEU A 276 2.05 -10.45 17.73
CA LEU A 276 3.39 -10.11 18.24
C LEU A 276 3.29 -9.24 19.50
N MET A 277 2.38 -8.27 19.53
CA MET A 277 2.14 -7.44 20.70
C MET A 277 1.64 -8.26 21.90
N ASP A 278 0.69 -9.17 21.70
CA ASP A 278 0.15 -10.06 22.74
C ASP A 278 1.23 -11.00 23.31
N LEU A 279 2.16 -11.43 22.47
CA LEU A 279 3.32 -12.24 22.88
C LEU A 279 4.38 -11.41 23.64
N GLY A 280 4.22 -10.08 23.73
CA GLY A 280 5.09 -9.19 24.49
C GLY A 280 6.20 -8.51 23.68
N PHE A 281 6.18 -8.60 22.34
CA PHE A 281 7.10 -7.85 21.49
C PHE A 281 6.63 -6.39 21.35
N VAL A 282 6.78 -5.64 22.44
CA VAL A 282 6.38 -4.22 22.53
C VAL A 282 7.58 -3.34 22.86
N PRO A 283 7.57 -2.05 22.52
CA PRO A 283 8.67 -1.13 22.82
C PRO A 283 9.14 -1.22 24.28
N GLY A 284 10.45 -1.29 24.47
CA GLY A 284 11.09 -1.40 25.79
C GLY A 284 11.20 -2.81 26.35
N SER A 285 10.55 -3.83 25.78
CA SER A 285 10.70 -5.22 26.20
C SER A 285 12.12 -5.71 25.97
N SER A 286 12.73 -6.33 26.99
CA SER A 286 14.00 -7.04 26.84
C SER A 286 13.81 -8.31 26.03
N ILE A 287 14.74 -8.57 25.12
CA ILE A 287 14.71 -9.73 24.22
C ILE A 287 16.11 -10.29 24.02
N SER A 288 16.22 -11.62 24.00
CA SER A 288 17.46 -12.32 23.65
C SER A 288 17.16 -13.52 22.75
N VAL A 289 18.16 -13.96 21.99
CA VAL A 289 18.07 -15.22 21.24
C VAL A 289 18.48 -16.37 22.16
N ASP A 290 17.56 -17.31 22.40
CA ASP A 290 17.78 -18.49 23.22
C ASP A 290 18.46 -19.59 22.38
N MET A 291 17.85 -19.94 21.25
CA MET A 291 18.41 -20.95 20.35
C MET A 291 17.92 -20.78 18.89
N HIS A 292 18.72 -21.32 17.98
CA HIS A 292 18.30 -21.54 16.60
C HIS A 292 17.93 -23.00 16.41
N SER A 293 16.87 -23.26 15.63
CA SER A 293 16.59 -24.63 15.15
C SER A 293 17.80 -25.19 14.38
N PRO A 294 18.04 -26.51 14.41
CA PRO A 294 19.10 -27.13 13.60
C PRO A 294 19.02 -26.83 12.08
N LEU A 295 17.82 -26.50 11.60
CA LEU A 295 17.57 -26.09 10.21
C LEU A 295 17.59 -24.55 10.03
N GLY A 296 17.96 -23.80 11.08
CA GLY A 296 18.01 -22.33 11.05
C GLY A 296 16.68 -21.62 11.28
N ASN A 297 15.56 -22.29 11.08
CA ASN A 297 14.21 -21.71 11.19
C ASN A 297 13.21 -22.74 11.74
N PRO A 298 12.39 -22.41 12.81
CA PRO A 298 12.32 -21.15 13.57
C PRO A 298 13.48 -20.92 14.53
N SER A 299 13.58 -19.71 15.09
CA SER A 299 14.44 -19.37 16.22
C SER A 299 13.61 -19.15 17.48
N ALA A 300 14.14 -19.53 18.65
CA ALA A 300 13.52 -19.26 19.94
C ALA A 300 14.11 -17.97 20.53
N TYR A 301 13.23 -17.13 21.03
CA TYR A 301 13.56 -15.86 21.67
C TYR A 301 13.00 -15.83 23.10
N ILE A 302 13.78 -15.31 24.04
CA ILE A 302 13.28 -15.02 25.39
C ILE A 302 12.75 -13.59 25.39
N VAL A 303 11.47 -13.44 25.64
CA VAL A 303 10.81 -12.14 25.83
C VAL A 303 9.96 -12.19 27.09
N ARG A 304 10.12 -11.22 28.00
CA ARG A 304 9.45 -11.18 29.30
C ARG A 304 9.55 -12.49 30.11
N GLY A 305 10.64 -13.20 29.93
CA GLY A 305 10.90 -14.48 30.63
C GLY A 305 10.24 -15.72 30.02
N ALA A 306 9.54 -15.57 28.88
CA ALA A 306 8.95 -16.67 28.11
C ALA A 306 9.77 -16.99 26.88
N ALA A 307 9.98 -18.27 26.57
CA ALA A 307 10.59 -18.72 25.33
C ALA A 307 9.52 -18.79 24.23
N ILE A 308 9.70 -18.03 23.16
CA ILE A 308 8.77 -17.92 22.05
C ILE A 308 9.50 -18.25 20.75
N ALA A 309 9.02 -19.26 20.04
CA ALA A 309 9.55 -19.61 18.72
C ALA A 309 8.89 -18.75 17.64
N LEU A 310 9.70 -18.05 16.85
CA LEU A 310 9.26 -17.30 15.67
C LEU A 310 9.96 -17.80 14.43
N ARG A 311 9.23 -17.84 13.33
CA ARG A 311 9.83 -18.00 12.01
C ARG A 311 10.51 -16.71 11.59
N GLU A 312 11.43 -16.79 10.64
CA GLU A 312 12.18 -15.65 10.14
C GLU A 312 11.26 -14.57 9.54
N ASP A 313 10.22 -14.97 8.81
CA ASP A 313 9.20 -14.09 8.23
C ASP A 313 8.38 -13.32 9.29
N GLN A 314 8.31 -13.84 10.53
CA GLN A 314 7.69 -13.19 11.68
C GLN A 314 8.70 -12.32 12.44
N ALA A 315 9.88 -12.86 12.70
CA ALA A 315 10.94 -12.18 13.46
C ALA A 315 11.45 -10.90 12.74
N ARG A 316 11.44 -10.88 11.42
CA ARG A 316 11.82 -9.71 10.61
C ARG A 316 10.99 -8.45 10.90
N TYR A 317 9.78 -8.60 11.41
CA TYR A 317 8.92 -7.46 11.77
C TYR A 317 9.25 -6.82 13.11
N ILE A 318 10.13 -7.41 13.90
CA ILE A 318 10.50 -6.89 15.23
C ILE A 318 11.78 -6.08 15.06
N LEU A 319 11.68 -4.80 15.39
CA LEU A 319 12.79 -3.84 15.32
C LEU A 319 13.40 -3.69 16.71
N ILE A 320 14.70 -3.84 16.77
CA ILE A 320 15.47 -3.85 18.04
C ILE A 320 16.53 -2.76 18.05
N GLN A 321 16.97 -2.40 19.23
CA GLN A 321 18.18 -1.61 19.42
C GLN A 321 19.39 -2.45 19.01
N PRO A 322 20.30 -1.96 18.14
CA PRO A 322 21.54 -2.67 17.86
C PRO A 322 22.29 -2.95 19.13
N PRO A 323 22.79 -4.19 19.35
CA PRO A 323 23.56 -4.50 20.54
C PRO A 323 24.84 -3.64 20.58
N THR A 324 25.14 -3.08 21.75
CA THR A 324 26.42 -2.40 21.98
C THR A 324 27.50 -3.48 22.00
N LEU A 325 28.46 -3.40 21.09
CA LEU A 325 29.63 -4.31 21.02
C LEU A 325 30.55 -4.10 22.21
#